data_38ebf279027a88525be386e78ca4cc11
#
_entry.id   38ebf279027a88525be386e78ca4cc11
#
_cell.length_a   1.000
_cell.length_b   1.000
_cell.length_c   1.000
_cell.angle_alpha   90.00
_cell.angle_beta   90.00
_cell.angle_gamma   90.00
#
_symmetry.space_group_name_H-M   'P 1'
#
loop_
_entity.id
_entity.type
_entity.pdbx_description
1 polymer ?
#
loop_
_entity_poly.entity_id
_entity_poly.type
_entity_poly.pdbx_seq_one_letter_code
_entity_poly.pdbx_strand_id
1 'polypeptide(L)'
;MTYVSKPDDDDPEHGCPSTRRDILGALAATGIAGAMAMTPDAAAGATLAENAALTPDQALAEIMAGNARFVAGAPVAHMRDLAIIRAKAAEGQWPIVGVLSCADSRVPVEMVFDEPIGRLFVTRVAGNITTPEIIASLEYGVAVLGIKAIVVMGHSSC
;
A
#
# COMPACT_ATOMS: atom_id res chain seq x y z
N MET A 1 -23.13 -21.69 14.30
CA MET A 1 -22.55 -20.41 14.75
C MET A 1 -23.48 -19.33 14.19
N THR A 2 -24.35 -18.76 15.02
CA THR A 2 -25.47 -17.91 14.59
C THR A 2 -25.00 -16.47 14.72
N TYR A 3 -24.97 -15.74 13.60
CA TYR A 3 -24.68 -14.31 13.58
C TYR A 3 -25.92 -13.54 14.03
N VAL A 4 -25.83 -12.84 15.14
CA VAL A 4 -26.90 -11.93 15.61
C VAL A 4 -26.46 -10.52 15.25
N SER A 5 -27.16 -9.90 14.30
CA SER A 5 -27.04 -8.47 14.02
C SER A 5 -27.74 -7.69 15.14
N LYS A 6 -27.06 -6.71 15.69
CA LYS A 6 -27.65 -5.74 16.61
C LYS A 6 -28.52 -4.76 15.80
N PRO A 7 -29.72 -4.41 16.27
CA PRO A 7 -30.52 -3.40 15.58
C PRO A 7 -29.93 -2.01 15.74
N ASP A 8 -30.11 -1.23 14.70
CA ASP A 8 -29.63 0.12 14.48
C ASP A 8 -30.06 1.08 15.60
N ASP A 9 -29.07 1.76 16.19
CA ASP A 9 -29.31 2.97 16.94
C ASP A 9 -29.42 4.11 15.91
N ASP A 10 -30.65 4.60 15.70
CA ASP A 10 -30.95 5.80 14.92
C ASP A 10 -30.26 7.01 15.55
N ASP A 11 -29.15 7.46 14.96
CA ASP A 11 -28.53 8.75 15.24
C ASP A 11 -28.94 9.76 14.15
N PRO A 12 -29.81 10.76 14.47
CA PRO A 12 -30.34 11.68 13.47
C PRO A 12 -29.41 12.86 13.10
N GLU A 13 -28.16 12.90 13.51
CA GLU A 13 -27.32 14.10 13.34
C GLU A 13 -26.21 14.04 12.27
N HIS A 14 -26.15 13.00 11.46
CA HIS A 14 -25.22 13.00 10.30
C HIS A 14 -25.98 12.98 8.97
N GLY A 15 -26.76 14.01 8.76
CA GLY A 15 -27.29 14.34 7.44
C GLY A 15 -26.12 14.63 6.49
N CYS A 16 -25.88 13.72 5.55
CA CYS A 16 -25.02 13.98 4.40
C CYS A 16 -25.79 14.84 3.41
N PRO A 17 -25.51 16.16 3.29
CA PRO A 17 -26.21 17.04 2.36
C PRO A 17 -25.34 17.23 1.12
N SER A 18 -25.36 16.29 0.19
CA SER A 18 -25.03 16.62 -1.19
C SER A 18 -25.53 15.53 -2.12
N THR A 19 -26.53 15.85 -2.88
CA THR A 19 -26.95 15.07 -4.04
C THR A 19 -25.86 15.19 -5.12
N ARG A 20 -25.74 14.16 -5.98
CA ARG A 20 -24.77 14.17 -7.12
C ARG A 20 -24.84 15.42 -8.01
N ARG A 21 -25.90 16.20 -7.93
CA ARG A 21 -26.09 17.47 -8.66
C ARG A 21 -25.33 18.65 -8.03
N ASP A 22 -25.13 18.64 -6.72
CA ASP A 22 -24.49 19.77 -6.02
C ASP A 22 -22.97 19.73 -6.17
N ILE A 23 -22.40 18.55 -6.42
CA ILE A 23 -20.95 18.36 -6.68
C ILE A 23 -20.53 18.90 -8.06
N LEU A 24 -21.42 18.85 -9.04
CA LEU A 24 -21.12 19.32 -10.41
C LEU A 24 -21.22 20.84 -10.56
N GLY A 25 -21.88 21.54 -9.62
CA GLY A 25 -22.02 22.99 -9.65
C GLY A 25 -20.83 23.78 -9.04
N ALA A 26 -20.02 23.13 -8.20
CA ALA A 26 -18.92 23.78 -7.48
C ALA A 26 -17.58 23.81 -8.23
N LEU A 27 -17.46 23.15 -9.37
CA LEU A 27 -16.22 23.05 -10.17
C LEU A 27 -16.02 24.12 -11.23
N ALA A 28 -16.89 25.14 -11.28
CA ALA A 28 -16.87 26.15 -12.36
C ALA A 28 -16.25 27.51 -12.01
N ALA A 29 -15.62 27.70 -10.86
CA ALA A 29 -15.17 29.02 -10.44
C ALA A 29 -13.88 29.07 -9.62
N THR A 30 -12.83 28.35 -9.98
CA THR A 30 -11.45 28.78 -9.62
C THR A 30 -10.46 28.19 -10.62
N GLY A 31 -10.15 28.99 -11.63
CA GLY A 31 -9.01 28.76 -12.50
C GLY A 31 -7.71 28.99 -11.73
N ILE A 32 -7.06 27.91 -11.31
CA ILE A 32 -5.63 27.90 -11.00
C ILE A 32 -5.05 26.73 -11.80
N ALA A 33 -4.55 27.06 -12.98
CA ALA A 33 -3.72 26.19 -13.78
C ALA A 33 -2.35 26.04 -13.10
N GLY A 34 -2.28 25.17 -12.12
CA GLY A 34 -1.05 24.58 -11.64
C GLY A 34 -0.93 23.20 -12.28
N ALA A 35 -0.51 23.12 -13.52
CA ALA A 35 -0.08 21.87 -14.12
C ALA A 35 1.19 21.42 -13.39
N MET A 36 1.02 20.66 -12.29
CA MET A 36 2.08 19.76 -11.85
C MET A 36 2.20 18.72 -12.96
N ALA A 37 3.24 18.88 -13.76
CA ALA A 37 3.68 17.85 -14.68
C ALA A 37 4.05 16.62 -13.84
N MET A 38 3.10 15.70 -13.68
CA MET A 38 3.40 14.35 -13.26
C MET A 38 4.27 13.76 -14.35
N THR A 39 5.55 13.62 -14.06
CA THR A 39 6.45 12.86 -14.92
C THR A 39 5.84 11.45 -15.08
N PRO A 40 5.67 10.95 -16.29
CA PRO A 40 5.02 9.65 -16.54
C PRO A 40 5.78 8.46 -15.98
N ASP A 41 6.93 8.65 -15.36
CA ASP A 41 7.88 7.60 -15.00
C ASP A 41 7.79 7.08 -13.56
N ALA A 42 7.10 7.77 -12.66
CA ALA A 42 6.97 7.34 -11.26
C ALA A 42 5.97 6.18 -11.04
N ALA A 43 5.37 5.65 -12.08
CA ALA A 43 4.31 4.63 -12.02
C ALA A 43 4.64 3.33 -12.78
N ALA A 44 5.80 3.21 -13.38
CA ALA A 44 6.35 1.93 -13.79
C ALA A 44 6.97 1.30 -12.55
N GLY A 45 6.43 0.16 -12.08
CA GLY A 45 7.04 -0.57 -10.96
C GLY A 45 8.55 -0.67 -11.17
N ALA A 46 9.35 -0.51 -10.12
CA ALA A 46 10.80 -0.44 -10.20
C ALA A 46 11.38 -1.57 -11.02
N THR A 47 12.44 -1.27 -11.74
CA THR A 47 13.20 -2.26 -12.49
C THR A 47 14.23 -2.95 -11.58
N LEU A 48 14.74 -4.10 -12.00
CA LEU A 48 15.81 -4.79 -11.29
C LEU A 48 17.04 -3.87 -11.07
N ALA A 49 17.39 -3.04 -12.04
CA ALA A 49 18.52 -2.13 -11.96
C ALA A 49 18.33 -1.03 -10.91
N GLU A 50 17.12 -0.45 -10.83
CA GLU A 50 16.78 0.57 -9.82
C GLU A 50 16.82 -0.03 -8.42
N ASN A 51 16.24 -1.22 -8.22
CA ASN A 51 16.29 -1.91 -6.93
C ASN A 51 17.72 -2.29 -6.53
N ALA A 52 18.54 -2.74 -7.48
CA ALA A 52 19.92 -3.11 -7.19
C ALA A 52 20.73 -1.90 -6.68
N ALA A 53 20.43 -0.70 -7.15
CA ALA A 53 21.10 0.54 -6.74
C ALA A 53 20.69 1.05 -5.35
N LEU A 54 19.53 0.62 -4.80
CA LEU A 54 19.05 1.08 -3.50
C LEU A 54 19.89 0.52 -2.35
N THR A 55 20.19 1.37 -1.38
CA THR A 55 20.71 0.93 -0.07
C THR A 55 19.54 0.52 0.84
N PRO A 56 19.79 -0.26 1.92
CA PRO A 56 18.76 -0.57 2.92
C PRO A 56 18.10 0.66 3.52
N ASP A 57 18.88 1.69 3.86
CA ASP A 57 18.36 2.94 4.45
C ASP A 57 17.47 3.70 3.46
N GLN A 58 17.80 3.71 2.17
CA GLN A 58 16.98 4.31 1.13
C GLN A 58 15.66 3.56 0.96
N ALA A 59 15.69 2.23 0.96
CA ALA A 59 14.49 1.41 0.86
C ALA A 59 13.55 1.62 2.07
N LEU A 60 14.11 1.69 3.29
CA LEU A 60 13.33 2.01 4.48
C LEU A 60 12.76 3.43 4.45
N ALA A 61 13.55 4.42 4.01
CA ALA A 61 13.08 5.80 3.88
C ALA A 61 11.91 5.92 2.89
N GLU A 62 11.95 5.18 1.77
CA GLU A 62 10.88 5.15 0.78
C GLU A 62 9.55 4.68 1.38
N ILE A 63 9.53 3.50 2.02
CA ILE A 63 8.30 2.96 2.61
C ILE A 63 7.81 3.81 3.79
N MET A 64 8.70 4.42 4.56
CA MET A 64 8.29 5.33 5.65
C MET A 64 7.68 6.62 5.13
N ALA A 65 8.15 7.15 3.99
CA ALA A 65 7.51 8.28 3.32
C ALA A 65 6.12 7.90 2.80
N GLY A 66 5.94 6.69 2.28
CA GLY A 66 4.63 6.14 1.90
C GLY A 66 3.70 6.01 3.11
N ASN A 67 4.17 5.47 4.21
CA ASN A 67 3.38 5.40 5.44
C ASN A 67 2.96 6.78 5.95
N ALA A 68 3.81 7.80 5.84
CA ALA A 68 3.44 9.17 6.20
C ALA A 68 2.30 9.70 5.31
N ARG A 69 2.27 9.38 4.00
CA ARG A 69 1.15 9.73 3.10
C ARG A 69 -0.14 9.01 3.51
N PHE A 70 -0.06 7.72 3.83
CA PHE A 70 -1.20 6.95 4.32
C PHE A 70 -1.79 7.57 5.60
N VAL A 71 -0.96 7.89 6.59
CA VAL A 71 -1.40 8.54 7.85
C VAL A 71 -2.03 9.91 7.59
N ALA A 72 -1.52 10.65 6.62
CA ALA A 72 -2.07 11.95 6.20
C ALA A 72 -3.39 11.83 5.39
N GLY A 73 -3.85 10.60 5.07
CA GLY A 73 -5.03 10.38 4.24
C GLY A 73 -4.86 10.77 2.77
N ALA A 74 -3.62 10.81 2.28
CA ALA A 74 -3.26 11.24 0.92
C ALA A 74 -2.44 10.17 0.15
N PRO A 75 -2.89 8.90 0.08
CA PRO A 75 -2.19 7.85 -0.64
C PRO A 75 -2.25 8.10 -2.16
N VAL A 76 -1.20 7.71 -2.88
CA VAL A 76 -1.06 7.94 -4.33
C VAL A 76 -0.72 6.67 -5.14
N ALA A 77 -0.23 5.61 -4.49
CA ALA A 77 0.41 4.50 -5.19
C ALA A 77 -0.54 3.60 -6.00
N HIS A 78 -1.80 3.44 -5.55
CA HIS A 78 -2.70 2.36 -6.05
C HIS A 78 -3.49 2.68 -7.32
N MET A 79 -3.28 3.84 -7.91
CA MET A 79 -4.01 4.29 -9.11
C MET A 79 -3.77 3.39 -10.35
N ARG A 80 -2.69 2.61 -10.37
CA ARG A 80 -2.24 1.83 -11.54
C ARG A 80 -1.96 0.36 -11.25
N ASP A 81 -2.30 -0.17 -10.09
CA ASP A 81 -1.96 -1.54 -9.68
C ASP A 81 -2.34 -2.61 -10.70
N LEU A 82 -3.53 -2.55 -11.29
CA LEU A 82 -3.95 -3.50 -12.33
C LEU A 82 -3.08 -3.44 -13.59
N ALA A 83 -2.62 -2.26 -13.98
CA ALA A 83 -1.73 -2.10 -15.13
C ALA A 83 -0.33 -2.69 -14.81
N ILE A 84 0.17 -2.47 -13.60
CA ILE A 84 1.43 -3.02 -13.12
C ILE A 84 1.38 -4.55 -13.08
N ILE A 85 0.33 -5.15 -12.50
CA ILE A 85 0.14 -6.61 -12.46
C ILE A 85 0.21 -7.20 -13.88
N ARG A 86 -0.50 -6.61 -14.83
CA ARG A 86 -0.53 -7.10 -16.22
C ARG A 86 0.83 -6.96 -16.91
N ALA A 87 1.50 -5.85 -16.73
CA ALA A 87 2.81 -5.60 -17.33
C ALA A 87 3.90 -6.50 -16.74
N LYS A 88 3.88 -6.75 -15.43
CA LYS A 88 4.93 -7.46 -14.70
C LYS A 88 4.71 -8.98 -14.58
N ALA A 89 3.53 -9.49 -14.90
CA ALA A 89 3.20 -10.92 -14.75
C ALA A 89 4.19 -11.86 -15.45
N ALA A 90 4.76 -11.46 -16.57
CA ALA A 90 5.71 -12.26 -17.34
C ALA A 90 7.19 -11.92 -17.04
N GLU A 91 7.48 -10.78 -16.43
CA GLU A 91 8.84 -10.28 -16.25
C GLU A 91 9.47 -10.71 -14.91
N GLY A 92 8.64 -11.04 -13.91
CA GLY A 92 9.08 -11.36 -12.55
C GLY A 92 8.78 -10.24 -11.55
N GLN A 93 9.38 -10.34 -10.34
CA GLN A 93 9.16 -9.40 -9.25
C GLN A 93 10.49 -8.86 -8.72
N TRP A 94 10.51 -7.58 -8.35
CA TRP A 94 11.68 -6.91 -7.78
C TRP A 94 11.29 -6.06 -6.57
N PRO A 95 10.86 -6.70 -5.47
CA PRO A 95 10.52 -5.98 -4.24
C PRO A 95 11.76 -5.37 -3.60
N ILE A 96 11.58 -4.24 -2.92
CA ILE A 96 12.66 -3.55 -2.21
C ILE A 96 12.72 -3.91 -0.73
N VAL A 97 11.57 -4.22 -0.12
CA VAL A 97 11.45 -4.53 1.31
C VAL A 97 10.58 -5.77 1.49
N GLY A 98 10.99 -6.65 2.40
CA GLY A 98 10.18 -7.73 2.94
C GLY A 98 9.36 -7.25 4.13
N VAL A 99 8.08 -7.61 4.20
CA VAL A 99 7.21 -7.25 5.33
C VAL A 99 6.58 -8.49 5.92
N LEU A 100 6.84 -8.74 7.22
CA LEU A 100 6.05 -9.67 8.01
C LEU A 100 4.90 -8.91 8.67
N SER A 101 3.65 -9.26 8.34
CA SER A 101 2.46 -8.60 8.86
C SER A 101 1.44 -9.57 9.43
N CYS A 102 0.49 -9.03 10.19
CA CYS A 102 -0.69 -9.78 10.59
C CYS A 102 -1.58 -10.13 9.39
N ALA A 103 -2.26 -11.28 9.47
CA ALA A 103 -3.28 -11.69 8.50
C ALA A 103 -4.60 -10.91 8.64
N ASP A 104 -4.73 -9.98 9.58
CA ASP A 104 -5.92 -9.15 9.80
C ASP A 104 -6.32 -8.46 8.50
N SER A 105 -7.58 -8.65 8.08
CA SER A 105 -8.11 -8.16 6.80
C SER A 105 -8.18 -6.63 6.70
N ARG A 106 -8.09 -5.92 7.83
CA ARG A 106 -8.13 -4.45 7.90
C ARG A 106 -6.77 -3.79 7.68
N VAL A 107 -5.69 -4.59 7.54
CA VAL A 107 -4.31 -4.09 7.48
C VAL A 107 -3.65 -4.54 6.17
N PRO A 108 -4.04 -3.99 5.02
CA PRO A 108 -3.39 -4.25 3.74
C PRO A 108 -2.04 -3.52 3.70
N VAL A 109 -0.96 -4.29 3.62
CA VAL A 109 0.42 -3.80 3.80
C VAL A 109 0.78 -2.75 2.76
N GLU A 110 0.44 -3.00 1.50
CA GLU A 110 0.73 -2.11 0.38
C GLU A 110 0.05 -0.74 0.56
N MET A 111 -1.17 -0.73 1.09
CA MET A 111 -1.89 0.52 1.38
C MET A 111 -1.27 1.27 2.57
N VAL A 112 -0.87 0.53 3.62
CA VAL A 112 -0.28 1.14 4.82
C VAL A 112 1.04 1.84 4.51
N PHE A 113 1.81 1.29 3.57
CA PHE A 113 3.07 1.89 3.13
C PHE A 113 2.92 2.74 1.86
N ASP A 114 1.70 2.86 1.31
CA ASP A 114 1.42 3.57 0.05
C ASP A 114 2.42 3.21 -1.05
N GLU A 115 2.65 1.91 -1.21
CA GLU A 115 3.55 1.35 -2.22
C GLU A 115 2.75 0.60 -3.30
N PRO A 116 3.10 0.74 -4.58
CA PRO A 116 2.42 0.02 -5.65
C PRO A 116 2.70 -1.48 -5.57
N ILE A 117 1.83 -2.27 -6.17
CA ILE A 117 1.98 -3.73 -6.29
C ILE A 117 3.36 -4.08 -6.86
N GLY A 118 4.03 -5.06 -6.23
CA GLY A 118 5.34 -5.55 -6.64
C GLY A 118 6.55 -4.88 -5.97
N ARG A 119 6.32 -3.81 -5.17
CA ARG A 119 7.39 -3.14 -4.40
C ARG A 119 7.68 -3.82 -3.07
N LEU A 120 6.70 -4.50 -2.50
CA LEU A 120 6.83 -5.18 -1.21
C LEU A 120 6.71 -6.70 -1.39
N PHE A 121 7.55 -7.45 -0.68
CA PHE A 121 7.45 -8.90 -0.53
C PHE A 121 6.78 -9.21 0.80
N VAL A 122 5.49 -9.55 0.75
CA VAL A 122 4.63 -9.61 1.94
C VAL A 122 4.42 -11.05 2.39
N THR A 123 4.77 -11.34 3.65
CA THR A 123 4.37 -12.55 4.35
C THR A 123 3.39 -12.19 5.46
N ARG A 124 2.30 -12.97 5.61
CA ARG A 124 1.24 -12.67 6.60
C ARG A 124 0.82 -13.92 7.36
N VAL A 125 0.70 -13.75 8.68
CA VAL A 125 0.17 -14.76 9.58
C VAL A 125 -0.54 -14.08 10.75
N ALA A 126 -1.57 -14.70 11.31
CA ALA A 126 -2.29 -14.13 12.47
C ALA A 126 -1.34 -13.82 13.61
N GLY A 127 -1.36 -12.57 14.10
CA GLY A 127 -0.45 -12.09 15.14
C GLY A 127 0.99 -11.84 14.68
N ASN A 128 1.26 -11.80 13.39
CA ASN A 128 2.58 -11.56 12.76
C ASN A 128 3.75 -12.33 13.43
N ILE A 129 3.49 -13.55 13.88
CA ILE A 129 4.50 -14.44 14.48
C ILE A 129 5.46 -15.00 13.43
N THR A 130 6.66 -15.38 13.84
CA THR A 130 7.59 -16.09 12.97
C THR A 130 7.38 -17.60 13.06
N THR A 131 7.30 -18.26 11.90
CA THR A 131 7.33 -19.71 11.76
C THR A 131 8.46 -20.08 10.78
N PRO A 132 8.89 -21.36 10.73
CA PRO A 132 9.91 -21.76 9.76
C PRO A 132 9.57 -21.39 8.32
N GLU A 133 8.31 -21.47 7.91
CA GLU A 133 7.85 -21.14 6.56
C GLU A 133 7.92 -19.63 6.29
N ILE A 134 7.59 -18.81 7.28
CA ILE A 134 7.72 -17.36 7.20
C ILE A 134 9.20 -16.98 7.08
N ILE A 135 10.06 -17.57 7.90
CA ILE A 135 11.50 -17.34 7.86
C ILE A 135 12.05 -17.75 6.49
N ALA A 136 11.74 -18.95 6.01
CA ALA A 136 12.19 -19.43 4.70
C ALA A 136 11.74 -18.50 3.54
N SER A 137 10.51 -17.96 3.63
CA SER A 137 10.02 -17.01 2.65
C SER A 137 10.82 -15.70 2.66
N LEU A 138 11.12 -15.17 3.85
CA LEU A 138 11.92 -13.95 3.98
C LEU A 138 13.38 -14.17 3.54
N GLU A 139 13.96 -15.32 3.86
CA GLU A 139 15.29 -15.73 3.37
C GLU A 139 15.34 -15.79 1.84
N TYR A 140 14.32 -16.37 1.20
CA TYR A 140 14.17 -16.35 -0.25
C TYR A 140 14.11 -14.90 -0.77
N GLY A 141 13.34 -14.03 -0.12
CA GLY A 141 13.25 -12.63 -0.47
C GLY A 141 14.62 -11.94 -0.45
N VAL A 142 15.43 -12.21 0.57
CA VAL A 142 16.79 -11.64 0.69
C VAL A 142 17.75 -12.26 -0.33
N ALA A 143 17.81 -13.59 -0.37
CA ALA A 143 18.86 -14.30 -1.11
C ALA A 143 18.60 -14.32 -2.62
N VAL A 144 17.34 -14.39 -3.04
CA VAL A 144 16.94 -14.55 -4.46
C VAL A 144 16.39 -13.27 -5.07
N LEU A 145 15.49 -12.57 -4.35
CA LEU A 145 14.87 -11.35 -4.87
C LEU A 145 15.67 -10.08 -4.55
N GLY A 146 16.64 -10.15 -3.64
CA GLY A 146 17.51 -9.03 -3.31
C GLY A 146 16.84 -7.91 -2.53
N ILE A 147 15.82 -8.22 -1.72
CA ILE A 147 15.21 -7.24 -0.81
C ILE A 147 16.26 -6.64 0.11
N LYS A 148 16.13 -5.34 0.39
CA LYS A 148 17.16 -4.56 1.09
C LYS A 148 16.97 -4.52 2.60
N ALA A 149 15.72 -4.65 3.06
CA ALA A 149 15.37 -4.61 4.46
C ALA A 149 14.17 -5.51 4.75
N ILE A 150 14.01 -5.90 6.01
CA ILE A 150 12.84 -6.60 6.51
C ILE A 150 12.18 -5.75 7.58
N VAL A 151 10.87 -5.56 7.47
CA VAL A 151 10.03 -4.85 8.45
C VAL A 151 9.04 -5.83 9.06
N VAL A 152 8.92 -5.80 10.39
CA VAL A 152 7.85 -6.51 11.11
C VAL A 152 6.81 -5.48 11.52
N MET A 153 5.61 -5.60 10.93
CA MET A 153 4.51 -4.67 11.13
C MET A 153 3.41 -5.29 11.99
N GLY A 154 3.23 -4.74 13.20
CA GLY A 154 2.07 -5.02 14.05
C GLY A 154 0.99 -3.96 13.91
N HIS A 155 -0.15 -4.16 14.59
CA HIS A 155 -1.24 -3.20 14.66
C HIS A 155 -1.97 -3.26 15.99
N SER A 156 -2.69 -2.20 16.34
CA SER A 156 -3.56 -2.17 17.53
C SER A 156 -4.81 -3.03 17.30
N SER A 157 -5.42 -3.48 18.40
CA SER A 157 -6.65 -4.30 18.36
C SER A 157 -6.52 -5.58 17.50
N CYS A 158 -5.34 -6.18 17.58
CA CYS A 158 -5.06 -7.46 16.93
C CYS A 158 -5.83 -8.62 17.62
#